data_dfdefc0a400089b9ae860a0b69b45072
#
_entry.id   dfdefc0a400089b9ae860a0b69b45072
#
_cell.length_a   1.000
_cell.length_b   1.000
_cell.length_c   1.000
_cell.angle_alpha   90.00
_cell.angle_beta   90.00
_cell.angle_gamma   90.00
#
_symmetry.space_group_name_H-M   'P 1'
#
loop_
_entity.id
_entity.type
_entity.pdbx_description
1 polymer ?
#
loop_
_entity_poly.entity_id
_entity_poly.type
_entity_poly.pdbx_seq_one_letter_code
_entity_poly.pdbx_strand_id
1 'polypeptide(L)'
;ATNPEILLADEATSALDPETTTDVLALLKRVNEEFGITIVLITHQMNVVQQIAGRVAVMSAGRVVESGDVYDVFAAPQQPVTKRFIATALSGLPEEDRVERLHHEWSGRIVTVLIRQKDVSGTQGHELKASGQNISELIAKYGVESSLLYGGIDTVKGTAIGAITYEFNGPGWHVDEFLRELAVNSDVIDFGTAAKPVAYADAVAGHATYAEDRSHDPLAADTASASTAPGVSAAAHEGDNA
;
A
#
# COMPACT_ATOMS: atom_id res chain seq x y z
N ALA A 1 -39.64 -7.42 18.95
CA ALA A 1 -38.44 -6.97 18.23
C ALA A 1 -38.85 -6.74 16.80
N THR A 2 -38.62 -5.55 16.30
CA THR A 2 -38.72 -5.24 14.86
C THR A 2 -37.61 -6.01 14.17
N ASN A 3 -37.92 -6.74 13.14
CA ASN A 3 -36.90 -7.47 12.36
C ASN A 3 -36.25 -6.46 11.38
N PRO A 4 -35.18 -5.71 11.76
CA PRO A 4 -34.66 -4.65 10.93
C PRO A 4 -33.84 -5.24 9.80
N GLU A 5 -33.89 -4.62 8.63
CA GLU A 5 -33.00 -4.95 7.49
C GLU A 5 -31.63 -4.25 7.61
N ILE A 6 -31.58 -3.13 8.35
CA ILE A 6 -30.38 -2.31 8.55
C ILE A 6 -30.22 -2.02 10.04
N LEU A 7 -29.02 -2.26 10.56
CA LEU A 7 -28.59 -1.86 11.90
C LEU A 7 -27.56 -0.71 11.77
N LEU A 8 -27.83 0.42 12.42
CA LEU A 8 -26.92 1.53 12.53
C LEU A 8 -26.23 1.48 13.90
N ALA A 9 -24.91 1.38 13.91
CA ALA A 9 -24.08 1.37 15.10
C ALA A 9 -23.13 2.59 15.06
N ASP A 10 -23.47 3.60 15.85
CA ASP A 10 -22.71 4.85 15.95
C ASP A 10 -21.79 4.80 17.15
N GLU A 11 -20.46 4.81 16.89
CA GLU A 11 -19.39 4.73 17.88
C GLU A 11 -19.58 3.64 18.97
N ALA A 12 -20.18 2.52 18.60
CA ALA A 12 -20.60 1.46 19.52
C ALA A 12 -19.46 0.86 20.37
N THR A 13 -18.20 1.09 20.01
CA THR A 13 -17.00 0.55 20.66
C THR A 13 -16.09 1.62 21.27
N SER A 14 -16.42 2.90 21.14
CA SER A 14 -15.51 4.00 21.50
C SER A 14 -15.17 4.10 22.99
N ALA A 15 -16.07 3.64 23.85
CA ALA A 15 -15.93 3.67 25.31
C ALA A 15 -15.65 2.28 25.94
N LEU A 16 -15.34 1.28 25.12
CA LEU A 16 -15.09 -0.10 25.58
C LEU A 16 -13.60 -0.38 25.65
N ASP A 17 -13.23 -1.29 26.55
CA ASP A 17 -11.90 -1.88 26.60
C ASP A 17 -11.68 -2.80 25.38
N PRO A 18 -10.42 -3.15 25.03
CA PRO A 18 -10.11 -3.95 23.83
C PRO A 18 -10.76 -5.34 23.81
N GLU A 19 -10.91 -6.00 24.95
CA GLU A 19 -11.51 -7.32 25.06
C GLU A 19 -13.01 -7.24 24.77
N THR A 20 -13.70 -6.34 25.44
CA THR A 20 -15.15 -6.09 25.22
C THR A 20 -15.41 -5.61 23.78
N THR A 21 -14.51 -4.78 23.20
CA THR A 21 -14.60 -4.37 21.79
C THR A 21 -14.60 -5.59 20.87
N THR A 22 -13.67 -6.51 21.09
CA THR A 22 -13.56 -7.74 20.27
C THR A 22 -14.84 -8.57 20.36
N ASP A 23 -15.39 -8.74 21.54
CA ASP A 23 -16.64 -9.49 21.75
C ASP A 23 -17.85 -8.86 21.06
N VAL A 24 -17.97 -7.53 21.14
CA VAL A 24 -19.04 -6.77 20.46
C VAL A 24 -18.92 -6.89 18.95
N LEU A 25 -17.72 -6.79 18.40
CA LEU A 25 -17.48 -6.94 16.95
C LEU A 25 -17.78 -8.36 16.48
N ALA A 26 -17.39 -9.38 17.24
CA ALA A 26 -17.73 -10.77 16.96
C ALA A 26 -19.26 -11.01 17.00
N LEU A 27 -19.97 -10.37 17.95
CA LEU A 27 -21.43 -10.42 17.99
C LEU A 27 -22.06 -9.76 16.77
N LEU A 28 -21.61 -8.55 16.39
CA LEU A 28 -22.12 -7.85 15.20
C LEU A 28 -21.91 -8.68 13.92
N LYS A 29 -20.73 -9.29 13.77
CA LYS A 29 -20.42 -10.15 12.63
C LYS A 29 -21.37 -11.36 12.58
N ARG A 30 -21.57 -12.03 13.70
CA ARG A 30 -22.50 -13.16 13.80
C ARG A 30 -23.93 -12.76 13.48
N VAL A 31 -24.40 -11.61 14.00
CA VAL A 31 -25.74 -11.07 13.69
C VAL A 31 -25.90 -10.78 12.18
N ASN A 32 -24.88 -10.21 11.54
CA ASN A 32 -24.89 -10.00 10.09
C ASN A 32 -24.97 -11.33 9.32
N GLU A 33 -24.18 -12.34 9.72
CA GLU A 33 -24.10 -13.65 9.05
C GLU A 33 -25.40 -14.47 9.25
N GLU A 34 -25.94 -14.51 10.48
CA GLU A 34 -27.11 -15.32 10.82
C GLU A 34 -28.43 -14.73 10.30
N PHE A 35 -28.58 -13.41 10.34
CA PHE A 35 -29.84 -12.73 10.00
C PHE A 35 -29.80 -12.02 8.62
N GLY A 36 -28.63 -11.96 7.97
CA GLY A 36 -28.48 -11.30 6.67
C GLY A 36 -28.74 -9.80 6.69
N ILE A 37 -28.70 -9.15 7.86
CA ILE A 37 -28.95 -7.71 8.00
C ILE A 37 -27.72 -6.90 7.58
N THR A 38 -27.94 -5.74 6.99
CA THR A 38 -26.86 -4.79 6.71
C THR A 38 -26.48 -4.03 7.99
N ILE A 39 -25.20 -4.03 8.34
CA ILE A 39 -24.69 -3.24 9.47
C ILE A 39 -23.92 -2.05 8.94
N VAL A 40 -24.35 -0.84 9.33
CA VAL A 40 -23.62 0.41 9.06
C VAL A 40 -22.96 0.83 10.37
N LEU A 41 -21.63 0.73 10.42
CA LEU A 41 -20.83 1.08 11.58
C LEU A 41 -20.17 2.44 11.36
N ILE A 42 -20.39 3.38 12.27
CA ILE A 42 -19.72 4.68 12.30
C ILE A 42 -18.62 4.62 13.37
N THR A 43 -17.39 4.85 12.98
CA THR A 43 -16.23 4.81 13.87
C THR A 43 -15.05 5.60 13.31
N HIS A 44 -14.21 6.11 14.19
CA HIS A 44 -12.89 6.66 13.85
C HIS A 44 -11.76 5.66 14.15
N GLN A 45 -12.08 4.48 14.67
CA GLN A 45 -11.13 3.43 15.01
C GLN A 45 -10.84 2.54 13.78
N MET A 46 -9.71 2.75 13.14
CA MET A 46 -9.35 2.03 11.91
C MET A 46 -9.14 0.52 12.13
N ASN A 47 -8.66 0.11 13.30
CA ASN A 47 -8.57 -1.29 13.69
C ASN A 47 -9.94 -2.00 13.70
N VAL A 48 -11.00 -1.29 14.10
CA VAL A 48 -12.38 -1.79 14.05
C VAL A 48 -12.82 -1.98 12.58
N VAL A 49 -12.52 -1.00 11.73
CA VAL A 49 -12.82 -1.08 10.28
C VAL A 49 -12.13 -2.29 9.66
N GLN A 50 -10.85 -2.51 9.96
CA GLN A 50 -10.07 -3.65 9.43
C GLN A 50 -10.66 -5.02 9.83
N GLN A 51 -11.17 -5.11 11.07
CA GLN A 51 -11.66 -6.38 11.62
C GLN A 51 -13.02 -6.83 11.06
N ILE A 52 -13.95 -5.89 10.84
CA ILE A 52 -15.34 -6.24 10.55
C ILE A 52 -15.86 -5.73 9.22
N ALA A 53 -15.33 -4.62 8.68
CA ALA A 53 -15.92 -3.98 7.53
C ALA A 53 -15.64 -4.74 6.22
N GLY A 54 -16.67 -4.89 5.39
CA GLY A 54 -16.54 -5.34 4.01
C GLY A 54 -16.22 -4.19 3.06
N ARG A 55 -16.86 -3.05 3.30
CA ARG A 55 -16.68 -1.79 2.56
C ARG A 55 -16.52 -0.65 3.52
N VAL A 56 -15.85 0.40 3.06
CA VAL A 56 -15.66 1.63 3.83
C VAL A 56 -16.05 2.85 3.01
N ALA A 57 -16.58 3.86 3.71
CA ALA A 57 -16.78 5.19 3.18
C ALA A 57 -16.11 6.20 4.11
N VAL A 58 -15.07 6.87 3.63
CA VAL A 58 -14.35 7.90 4.38
C VAL A 58 -15.08 9.23 4.23
N MET A 59 -15.37 9.87 5.37
CA MET A 59 -16.08 11.14 5.40
C MET A 59 -15.16 12.28 5.86
N SER A 60 -15.30 13.44 5.25
CA SER A 60 -14.64 14.67 5.66
C SER A 60 -15.56 15.84 5.44
N ALA A 61 -15.70 16.73 6.43
CA ALA A 61 -16.57 17.91 6.37
C ALA A 61 -18.01 17.57 5.92
N GLY A 62 -18.58 16.46 6.40
CA GLY A 62 -19.94 16.03 6.09
C GLY A 62 -20.14 15.43 4.70
N ARG A 63 -19.06 15.14 3.96
CA ARG A 63 -19.11 14.55 2.61
C ARG A 63 -18.30 13.26 2.57
N VAL A 64 -18.78 12.28 1.81
CA VAL A 64 -17.99 11.11 1.45
C VAL A 64 -16.91 11.55 0.46
N VAL A 65 -15.64 11.37 0.83
CA VAL A 65 -14.48 11.74 0.02
C VAL A 65 -13.88 10.53 -0.70
N GLU A 66 -14.02 9.34 -0.13
CA GLU A 66 -13.55 8.09 -0.72
C GLU A 66 -14.39 6.93 -0.24
N SER A 67 -14.63 5.93 -1.10
CA SER A 67 -15.34 4.71 -0.71
C SER A 67 -14.95 3.53 -1.59
N GLY A 68 -14.94 2.33 -1.01
CA GLY A 68 -14.57 1.12 -1.75
C GLY A 68 -14.60 -0.13 -0.88
N ASP A 69 -14.03 -1.21 -1.37
CA ASP A 69 -13.67 -2.35 -0.56
C ASP A 69 -12.65 -1.94 0.50
N VAL A 70 -12.76 -2.49 1.71
CA VAL A 70 -11.89 -2.07 2.81
C VAL A 70 -10.42 -2.29 2.48
N TYR A 71 -10.09 -3.42 1.84
CA TYR A 71 -8.71 -3.70 1.46
C TYR A 71 -8.19 -2.70 0.43
N ASP A 72 -8.94 -2.42 -0.62
CA ASP A 72 -8.51 -1.49 -1.69
C ASP A 72 -8.26 -0.09 -1.16
N VAL A 73 -9.17 0.42 -0.31
CA VAL A 73 -9.02 1.74 0.31
C VAL A 73 -7.83 1.80 1.26
N PHE A 74 -7.55 0.70 2.01
CA PHE A 74 -6.38 0.62 2.88
C PHE A 74 -5.07 0.44 2.09
N ALA A 75 -5.09 -0.36 1.03
CA ALA A 75 -3.91 -0.65 0.23
C ALA A 75 -3.51 0.50 -0.69
N ALA A 76 -4.48 1.25 -1.24
CA ALA A 76 -4.24 2.30 -2.22
C ALA A 76 -5.12 3.54 -2.00
N PRO A 77 -5.01 4.22 -0.82
CA PRO A 77 -5.83 5.39 -0.53
C PRO A 77 -5.54 6.53 -1.51
N GLN A 78 -6.59 7.10 -2.10
CA GLN A 78 -6.44 8.17 -3.09
C GLN A 78 -6.49 9.55 -2.44
N GLN A 79 -7.31 9.71 -1.39
CA GLN A 79 -7.53 11.01 -0.79
C GLN A 79 -6.55 11.32 0.35
N PRO A 80 -6.05 12.56 0.48
CA PRO A 80 -5.12 12.93 1.56
C PRO A 80 -5.66 12.66 2.96
N VAL A 81 -6.98 12.81 3.15
CA VAL A 81 -7.65 12.50 4.42
C VAL A 81 -7.58 11.00 4.71
N THR A 82 -7.87 10.16 3.71
CA THR A 82 -7.81 8.70 3.82
C THR A 82 -6.38 8.24 4.14
N LYS A 83 -5.38 8.79 3.43
CA LYS A 83 -3.96 8.50 3.69
C LYS A 83 -3.58 8.74 5.14
N ARG A 84 -4.01 9.89 5.71
CA ARG A 84 -3.75 10.20 7.13
C ARG A 84 -4.43 9.22 8.08
N PHE A 85 -5.69 8.87 7.85
CA PHE A 85 -6.39 7.89 8.70
C PHE A 85 -5.71 6.51 8.64
N ILE A 86 -5.35 6.07 7.46
CA ILE A 86 -4.71 4.76 7.28
C ILE A 86 -3.30 4.74 7.86
N ALA A 87 -2.54 5.83 7.76
CA ALA A 87 -1.22 5.94 8.38
C ALA A 87 -1.24 5.69 9.89
N THR A 88 -2.33 6.06 10.59
CA THR A 88 -2.49 5.78 12.03
C THR A 88 -2.86 4.32 12.33
N ALA A 89 -3.30 3.57 11.34
CA ALA A 89 -3.81 2.20 11.49
C ALA A 89 -2.85 1.14 10.93
N LEU A 90 -1.94 1.52 10.02
CA LEU A 90 -0.94 0.60 9.51
C LEU A 90 0.08 0.29 10.59
N SER A 91 0.06 -0.94 11.09
CA SER A 91 1.13 -1.44 11.94
C SER A 91 2.46 -1.31 11.19
N GLY A 92 3.43 -0.67 11.85
CA GLY A 92 4.78 -0.57 11.34
C GLY A 92 5.13 0.70 10.55
N LEU A 93 4.20 1.63 10.31
CA LEU A 93 4.58 2.97 9.87
C LEU A 93 5.04 3.77 11.10
N PRO A 94 6.28 4.30 11.11
CA PRO A 94 6.76 5.08 12.24
C PRO A 94 6.02 6.43 12.33
N GLU A 95 5.73 6.88 13.54
CA GLU A 95 5.27 8.23 13.80
C GLU A 95 6.40 9.25 13.62
N GLU A 96 6.08 10.52 13.45
CA GLU A 96 7.05 11.61 13.19
C GLU A 96 8.15 11.67 14.26
N ASP A 97 7.78 11.64 15.53
CA ASP A 97 8.71 11.65 16.66
C ASP A 97 9.65 10.42 16.69
N ARG A 98 9.18 9.29 16.16
CA ARG A 98 10.01 8.10 16.00
C ARG A 98 11.01 8.27 14.86
N VAL A 99 10.60 8.84 13.73
CA VAL A 99 11.52 9.13 12.61
C VAL A 99 12.64 10.08 13.06
N GLU A 100 12.29 11.10 13.84
CA GLU A 100 13.29 12.01 14.43
C GLU A 100 14.29 11.26 15.32
N ARG A 101 13.81 10.37 16.20
CA ARG A 101 14.70 9.52 17.02
C ARG A 101 15.58 8.61 16.17
N LEU A 102 15.03 7.99 15.13
CA LEU A 102 15.81 7.16 14.22
C LEU A 102 16.94 7.94 13.54
N HIS A 103 16.70 9.19 13.12
CA HIS A 103 17.76 10.04 12.57
C HIS A 103 18.85 10.43 13.60
N HIS A 104 18.54 10.40 14.91
CA HIS A 104 19.55 10.60 15.95
C HIS A 104 20.38 9.35 16.23
N GLU A 105 19.78 8.17 16.09
CA GLU A 105 20.42 6.89 16.42
C GLU A 105 21.16 6.28 15.24
N TRP A 106 20.71 6.58 14.00
CA TRP A 106 21.17 5.93 12.78
C TRP A 106 21.63 6.97 11.74
N SER A 107 22.76 6.70 11.09
CA SER A 107 23.37 7.63 10.12
C SER A 107 22.97 7.36 8.67
N GLY A 108 22.50 6.17 8.38
CA GLY A 108 22.09 5.73 7.05
C GLY A 108 20.77 6.35 6.60
N ARG A 109 20.28 5.88 5.46
CA ARG A 109 19.01 6.32 4.89
C ARG A 109 17.87 5.57 5.52
N ILE A 110 16.94 6.29 6.13
CA ILE A 110 15.76 5.71 6.79
C ILE A 110 14.63 5.61 5.78
N VAL A 111 14.17 4.40 5.52
CA VAL A 111 13.18 4.11 4.49
C VAL A 111 12.15 3.13 5.02
N THR A 112 10.87 3.44 4.84
CA THR A 112 9.78 2.51 5.11
C THR A 112 9.29 1.90 3.80
N VAL A 113 9.23 0.58 3.76
CA VAL A 113 8.67 -0.21 2.66
C VAL A 113 7.27 -0.66 3.06
N LEU A 114 6.27 -0.31 2.27
CA LEU A 114 4.89 -0.73 2.49
C LEU A 114 4.67 -2.14 1.94
N ILE A 115 4.10 -3.00 2.77
CA ILE A 115 3.77 -4.38 2.42
C ILE A 115 2.29 -4.43 2.05
N ARG A 116 2.02 -4.84 0.80
CA ARG A 116 0.68 -5.04 0.26
C ARG A 116 0.69 -6.30 -0.57
N GLN A 117 -0.26 -7.18 -0.32
CA GLN A 117 -0.46 -8.34 -1.18
C GLN A 117 -1.24 -7.85 -2.40
N LYS A 118 -0.60 -7.74 -3.55
CA LYS A 118 -1.32 -7.54 -4.82
C LYS A 118 -1.94 -8.86 -5.23
N ASP A 119 -3.24 -8.87 -5.54
CA ASP A 119 -3.88 -10.01 -6.17
C ASP A 119 -3.19 -10.33 -7.50
N VAL A 120 -2.41 -11.38 -7.51
CA VAL A 120 -1.96 -11.99 -8.76
C VAL A 120 -3.12 -12.89 -9.22
N SER A 121 -4.07 -12.31 -9.93
CA SER A 121 -5.17 -13.02 -10.55
C SER A 121 -4.60 -14.12 -11.46
N GLY A 122 -4.69 -15.38 -11.02
CA GLY A 122 -4.56 -16.52 -11.91
C GLY A 122 -3.59 -17.61 -11.56
N THR A 123 -2.91 -17.62 -10.42
CA THR A 123 -2.06 -18.77 -10.05
C THR A 123 -2.42 -19.25 -8.65
N GLN A 124 -2.89 -20.50 -8.56
CA GLN A 124 -3.04 -21.20 -7.27
C GLN A 124 -1.64 -21.48 -6.71
N GLY A 125 -1.12 -20.53 -5.96
CA GLY A 125 0.11 -20.65 -5.22
C GLY A 125 0.15 -19.50 -4.24
N HIS A 126 0.21 -19.80 -2.95
CA HIS A 126 0.46 -18.83 -1.88
C HIS A 126 1.90 -18.31 -1.96
N GLU A 127 2.29 -17.74 -3.10
CA GLU A 127 3.49 -16.93 -3.14
C GLU A 127 3.11 -15.53 -2.67
N LEU A 128 3.48 -15.22 -1.43
CA LEU A 128 3.68 -13.86 -0.96
C LEU A 128 4.75 -13.21 -1.88
N LYS A 129 4.38 -12.84 -3.10
CA LYS A 129 5.10 -11.80 -3.84
C LYS A 129 4.74 -10.46 -3.22
N ALA A 130 4.82 -10.43 -1.89
CA ALA A 130 4.97 -9.20 -1.16
C ALA A 130 6.25 -8.53 -1.68
N SER A 131 6.22 -7.25 -1.77
CA SER A 131 7.33 -6.32 -2.06
C SER A 131 8.66 -6.68 -1.37
N GLY A 132 8.68 -7.65 -0.47
CA GLY A 132 9.84 -8.14 0.26
C GLY A 132 10.72 -9.17 -0.45
N GLN A 133 10.26 -9.86 -1.50
CA GLN A 133 11.10 -10.87 -2.17
C GLN A 133 12.28 -10.24 -2.90
N ASN A 134 12.16 -9.02 -3.40
CA ASN A 134 13.23 -8.35 -4.12
C ASN A 134 14.21 -7.60 -3.22
N ILE A 135 13.87 -7.30 -1.97
CA ILE A 135 14.77 -6.50 -1.11
C ILE A 135 16.10 -7.21 -0.90
N SER A 136 16.10 -8.49 -0.53
CA SER A 136 17.33 -9.25 -0.28
C SER A 136 18.20 -9.41 -1.53
N GLU A 137 17.57 -9.63 -2.69
CA GLU A 137 18.27 -9.70 -3.98
C GLU A 137 18.86 -8.36 -4.37
N LEU A 138 18.11 -7.27 -4.19
CA LEU A 138 18.57 -5.92 -4.46
C LEU A 138 19.68 -5.48 -3.51
N ILE A 139 19.58 -5.81 -2.22
CA ILE A 139 20.65 -5.59 -1.24
C ILE A 139 21.95 -6.25 -1.71
N ALA A 140 21.88 -7.53 -2.12
CA ALA A 140 23.02 -8.25 -2.63
C ALA A 140 23.56 -7.66 -3.94
N LYS A 141 22.68 -7.27 -4.85
CA LYS A 141 23.02 -6.69 -6.16
C LYS A 141 23.78 -5.37 -6.04
N TYR A 142 23.32 -4.50 -5.14
CA TYR A 142 23.90 -3.16 -4.98
C TYR A 142 24.96 -3.07 -3.88
N GLY A 143 25.17 -4.15 -3.12
CA GLY A 143 26.11 -4.16 -2.00
C GLY A 143 25.72 -3.17 -0.89
N VAL A 144 24.43 -2.99 -0.68
CA VAL A 144 23.88 -2.12 0.36
C VAL A 144 23.76 -2.93 1.65
N GLU A 145 24.14 -2.33 2.77
CA GLU A 145 23.89 -2.90 4.10
C GLU A 145 22.50 -2.45 4.58
N SER A 146 21.78 -3.34 5.27
CA SER A 146 20.44 -3.02 5.78
C SER A 146 20.27 -3.44 7.23
N SER A 147 19.63 -2.59 8.01
CA SER A 147 19.20 -2.88 9.39
C SER A 147 17.67 -2.70 9.47
N LEU A 148 16.96 -3.71 9.96
CA LEU A 148 15.54 -3.60 10.24
C LEU A 148 15.37 -2.84 11.56
N LEU A 149 14.70 -1.70 11.53
CA LEU A 149 14.57 -0.80 12.67
C LEU A 149 13.21 -0.91 13.36
N TYR A 150 12.15 -0.99 12.57
CA TYR A 150 10.78 -0.94 13.04
C TYR A 150 9.84 -1.56 12.02
N GLY A 151 8.73 -2.14 12.45
CA GLY A 151 7.76 -2.64 11.48
C GLY A 151 6.66 -3.49 12.11
N GLY A 152 5.60 -3.68 11.35
CA GLY A 152 4.49 -4.55 11.67
C GLY A 152 3.73 -4.94 10.41
N ILE A 153 3.13 -6.12 10.46
CA ILE A 153 2.29 -6.66 9.38
C ILE A 153 1.00 -7.13 10.01
N ASP A 154 -0.11 -6.60 9.51
CA ASP A 154 -1.46 -6.99 9.87
C ASP A 154 -2.15 -7.72 8.72
N THR A 155 -3.37 -8.18 8.97
CA THR A 155 -4.22 -8.77 7.94
C THR A 155 -5.56 -8.03 7.85
N VAL A 156 -5.93 -7.65 6.63
CA VAL A 156 -7.26 -7.12 6.29
C VAL A 156 -7.95 -8.14 5.40
N LYS A 157 -9.06 -8.73 5.87
CA LYS A 157 -9.75 -9.82 5.15
C LYS A 157 -8.85 -11.00 4.77
N GLY A 158 -7.88 -11.35 5.61
CA GLY A 158 -6.93 -12.43 5.32
C GLY A 158 -5.78 -12.05 4.37
N THR A 159 -5.70 -10.79 3.94
CA THR A 159 -4.66 -10.27 3.06
C THR A 159 -3.66 -9.43 3.85
N ALA A 160 -2.37 -9.70 3.69
CA ALA A 160 -1.33 -9.00 4.44
C ALA A 160 -1.21 -7.53 4.02
N ILE A 161 -1.13 -6.65 5.02
CA ILE A 161 -0.87 -5.22 4.87
C ILE A 161 0.02 -4.75 6.03
N GLY A 162 0.95 -3.86 5.77
CA GLY A 162 1.82 -3.35 6.83
C GLY A 162 2.95 -2.48 6.30
N ALA A 163 3.92 -2.21 7.16
CA ALA A 163 5.09 -1.43 6.81
C ALA A 163 6.32 -1.93 7.57
N ILE A 164 7.47 -1.90 6.93
CA ILE A 164 8.75 -2.23 7.55
C ILE A 164 9.72 -1.10 7.26
N THR A 165 10.30 -0.54 8.31
CA THR A 165 11.29 0.53 8.25
C THR A 165 12.69 -0.05 8.38
N TYR A 166 13.53 0.33 7.45
CA TYR A 166 14.94 -0.06 7.37
C TYR A 166 15.83 1.18 7.46
N GLU A 167 17.03 0.97 7.96
CA GLU A 167 18.19 1.78 7.60
C GLU A 167 18.92 1.11 6.45
N PHE A 168 19.30 1.90 5.45
CA PHE A 168 20.17 1.45 4.36
C PHE A 168 21.47 2.24 4.39
N ASN A 169 22.60 1.49 4.40
CA ASN A 169 23.94 2.03 4.41
C ASN A 169 24.74 1.55 3.17
N GLY A 170 25.62 2.42 2.70
CA GLY A 170 26.49 2.15 1.56
C GLY A 170 26.96 3.44 0.89
N PRO A 171 27.78 3.35 -0.17
CA PRO A 171 28.07 4.52 -1.00
C PRO A 171 26.77 5.16 -1.51
N GLY A 172 26.66 6.50 -1.41
CA GLY A 172 25.38 7.19 -1.67
C GLY A 172 24.71 6.82 -2.99
N TRP A 173 25.51 6.69 -4.06
CA TRP A 173 24.98 6.31 -5.36
C TRP A 173 24.45 4.85 -5.41
N HIS A 174 25.00 3.92 -4.61
CA HIS A 174 24.48 2.55 -4.49
C HIS A 174 23.09 2.55 -3.83
N VAL A 175 22.95 3.32 -2.75
CA VAL A 175 21.67 3.43 -2.04
C VAL A 175 20.61 4.10 -2.92
N ASP A 176 20.99 5.14 -3.68
CA ASP A 176 20.06 5.83 -4.59
C ASP A 176 19.58 4.92 -5.73
N GLU A 177 20.47 4.14 -6.36
CA GLU A 177 20.11 3.16 -7.39
C GLU A 177 19.26 2.02 -6.83
N PHE A 178 19.66 1.50 -5.66
CA PHE A 178 18.90 0.49 -4.94
C PHE A 178 17.46 0.95 -4.68
N LEU A 179 17.28 2.16 -4.14
CA LEU A 179 15.95 2.71 -3.82
C LEU A 179 15.13 2.97 -5.09
N ARG A 180 15.76 3.40 -6.17
CA ARG A 180 15.08 3.61 -7.45
C ARG A 180 14.55 2.29 -8.00
N GLU A 181 15.34 1.22 -7.99
CA GLU A 181 14.89 -0.12 -8.44
C GLU A 181 13.87 -0.72 -7.46
N LEU A 182 14.04 -0.55 -6.16
CA LEU A 182 13.08 -0.99 -5.15
C LEU A 182 11.71 -0.32 -5.36
N ALA A 183 11.69 0.97 -5.66
CA ALA A 183 10.47 1.74 -5.87
C ALA A 183 9.68 1.33 -7.12
N VAL A 184 10.30 0.63 -8.09
CA VAL A 184 9.58 0.10 -9.26
C VAL A 184 8.52 -0.93 -8.85
N ASN A 185 8.85 -1.78 -7.87
CA ASN A 185 7.98 -2.90 -7.48
C ASN A 185 7.42 -2.80 -6.05
N SER A 186 7.84 -1.78 -5.31
CA SER A 186 7.45 -1.59 -3.90
C SER A 186 7.05 -0.14 -3.66
N ASP A 187 6.08 0.05 -2.77
CA ASP A 187 5.74 1.38 -2.30
C ASP A 187 6.70 1.77 -1.18
N VAL A 188 7.44 2.86 -1.37
CA VAL A 188 8.55 3.28 -0.50
C VAL A 188 8.27 4.67 0.05
N ILE A 189 8.49 4.88 1.34
CA ILE A 189 8.48 6.18 2.00
C ILE A 189 9.91 6.47 2.45
N ASP A 190 10.54 7.49 1.88
CA ASP A 190 11.92 7.85 2.12
C ASP A 190 12.01 9.06 3.04
N PHE A 191 12.51 8.85 4.24
CA PHE A 191 12.69 9.90 5.25
C PHE A 191 14.08 10.57 5.16
N GLY A 192 14.92 10.16 4.21
CA GLY A 192 16.26 10.71 4.04
C GLY A 192 17.28 10.17 5.05
N THR A 193 18.34 10.94 5.28
CA THR A 193 19.41 10.63 6.25
C THR A 193 19.45 11.69 7.35
N ALA A 194 20.15 11.43 8.45
CA ALA A 194 20.38 12.41 9.51
C ALA A 194 20.99 13.72 8.98
N ALA A 195 21.86 13.65 7.96
CA ALA A 195 22.48 14.82 7.34
C ALA A 195 21.56 15.57 6.35
N LYS A 196 20.58 14.87 5.77
CA LYS A 196 19.60 15.40 4.81
C LYS A 196 18.23 14.77 5.10
N PRO A 197 17.59 15.14 6.21
CA PRO A 197 16.28 14.60 6.54
C PRO A 197 15.21 15.14 5.58
N VAL A 198 14.25 14.28 5.25
CA VAL A 198 13.02 14.66 4.55
C VAL A 198 11.95 14.88 5.62
N ALA A 199 11.23 16.00 5.56
CA ALA A 199 10.15 16.26 6.50
C ALA A 199 9.08 15.15 6.42
N TYR A 200 8.58 14.71 7.56
CA TYR A 200 7.64 13.59 7.66
C TYR A 200 6.44 13.74 6.71
N ALA A 201 5.82 14.92 6.70
CA ALA A 201 4.68 15.21 5.85
C ALA A 201 5.02 15.09 4.36
N ASP A 202 6.21 15.53 3.96
CA ASP A 202 6.68 15.49 2.56
C ASP A 202 7.04 14.05 2.15
N ALA A 203 7.69 13.29 3.04
CA ALA A 203 8.01 11.89 2.80
C ALA A 203 6.74 11.05 2.59
N VAL A 204 5.74 11.21 3.46
CA VAL A 204 4.46 10.51 3.36
C VAL A 204 3.65 10.99 2.14
N ALA A 205 3.73 12.28 1.78
CA ALA A 205 3.09 12.79 0.56
C ALA A 205 3.84 12.36 -0.71
N GLY A 206 5.18 12.33 -0.67
CA GLY A 206 6.05 11.90 -1.78
C GLY A 206 5.86 10.44 -2.16
N HIS A 207 5.40 9.59 -1.23
CA HIS A 207 4.98 8.23 -1.54
C HIS A 207 3.93 8.16 -2.67
N ALA A 208 3.04 9.14 -2.78
CA ALA A 208 2.09 9.23 -3.89
C ALA A 208 2.76 9.53 -5.24
N THR A 209 3.86 10.26 -5.22
CA THR A 209 4.60 10.68 -6.43
C THR A 209 5.40 9.51 -7.02
N TYR A 210 6.00 8.65 -6.19
CA TYR A 210 6.65 7.42 -6.67
C TYR A 210 5.67 6.44 -7.33
N ALA A 211 4.40 6.43 -6.90
CA ALA A 211 3.36 5.59 -7.49
C ALA A 211 2.85 6.17 -8.83
N GLU A 212 2.87 7.49 -9.00
CA GLU A 212 2.40 8.18 -10.20
C GLU A 212 3.46 8.25 -11.30
N ASP A 213 4.75 8.30 -10.95
CA ASP A 213 5.87 8.39 -11.90
C ASP A 213 6.20 7.04 -12.59
N ARG A 214 5.44 6.00 -12.29
CA ARG A 214 5.46 4.72 -13.04
C ARG A 214 5.08 4.88 -14.53
N SER A 215 4.62 6.07 -14.96
CA SER A 215 4.35 6.38 -16.36
C SER A 215 5.62 6.58 -17.21
N HIS A 216 6.79 6.70 -16.59
CA HIS A 216 8.11 6.76 -17.25
C HIS A 216 8.86 5.43 -17.03
N ASP A 217 8.28 4.32 -17.54
CA ASP A 217 9.02 3.07 -17.71
C ASP A 217 9.93 3.21 -18.95
N PRO A 218 11.26 3.28 -18.80
CA PRO A 218 12.17 3.34 -19.93
C PRO A 218 12.09 2.09 -20.82
N LEU A 219 11.53 0.98 -20.33
CA LEU A 219 11.27 -0.24 -21.12
C LEU A 219 10.00 -0.13 -21.98
N ALA A 220 9.07 0.77 -21.70
CA ALA A 220 7.90 1.03 -22.54
C ALA A 220 8.27 1.82 -23.82
N ALA A 221 9.37 2.55 -23.80
CA ALA A 221 9.84 3.33 -24.97
C ALA A 221 10.46 2.44 -26.06
N ASP A 222 11.04 1.29 -25.72
CA ASP A 222 11.72 0.39 -26.68
C ASP A 222 10.73 -0.51 -27.44
N THR A 223 9.51 -0.73 -26.95
CA THR A 223 8.49 -1.52 -27.67
C THR A 223 7.73 -0.71 -28.73
N ALA A 224 7.76 0.62 -28.65
CA ALA A 224 7.10 1.49 -29.64
C ALA A 224 7.96 1.75 -30.89
N SER A 225 9.27 1.51 -30.85
CA SER A 225 10.18 1.73 -32.00
C SER A 225 10.34 0.52 -32.93
N ALA A 226 9.80 -0.65 -32.57
CA ALA A 226 9.92 -1.88 -33.36
C ALA A 226 8.79 -2.10 -34.37
N SER A 227 7.83 -1.17 -34.51
CA SER A 227 6.67 -1.32 -35.43
C SER A 227 6.70 -0.43 -36.65
N THR A 228 7.87 -0.01 -37.14
CA THR A 228 8.01 0.65 -38.45
C THR A 228 9.03 -0.08 -39.33
N ALA A 229 8.65 -1.28 -39.80
CA ALA A 229 9.31 -1.86 -40.97
C ALA A 229 8.61 -1.34 -42.22
N PRO A 230 9.38 -0.89 -43.24
CA PRO A 230 8.80 -0.33 -44.47
C PRO A 230 8.15 -1.43 -45.30
N GLY A 231 6.93 -1.15 -45.75
CA GLY A 231 6.17 -2.02 -46.63
C GLY A 231 6.92 -2.33 -47.92
N VAL A 232 7.07 -3.62 -48.20
CA VAL A 232 7.51 -4.12 -49.52
C VAL A 232 6.28 -4.07 -50.43
N SER A 233 6.32 -3.17 -51.40
CA SER A 233 5.42 -3.06 -52.53
C SER A 233 5.52 -4.33 -53.36
N ALA A 234 4.47 -5.13 -53.43
CA ALA A 234 4.31 -6.18 -54.45
C ALA A 234 3.73 -5.56 -55.70
N ALA A 235 4.55 -5.42 -56.72
CA ALA A 235 4.16 -5.06 -58.07
C ALA A 235 3.32 -6.20 -58.70
N ALA A 236 2.17 -5.81 -59.20
CA ALA A 236 1.34 -6.65 -60.07
C ALA A 236 2.09 -6.95 -61.36
N HIS A 237 2.11 -8.22 -61.74
CA HIS A 237 2.46 -8.63 -63.10
C HIS A 237 1.25 -9.30 -63.74
N GLU A 238 0.63 -8.56 -64.65
CA GLU A 238 -0.26 -9.08 -65.68
C GLU A 238 0.57 -9.87 -66.68
N GLY A 239 0.04 -11.00 -67.11
CA GLY A 239 0.63 -11.83 -68.16
C GLY A 239 -0.34 -12.92 -68.53
N ASP A 240 -1.11 -12.62 -69.37
CA ASP A 240 -1.76 -13.05 -70.59
C ASP A 240 -1.29 -14.44 -71.11
N ASN A 241 -2.30 -15.16 -71.65
CA ASN A 241 -2.30 -16.17 -72.72
C ASN A 241 -2.06 -17.67 -72.41
N ALA A 242 -3.09 -18.35 -72.71
CA ALA A 242 -3.43 -19.50 -73.55
C ALA A 242 -4.24 -20.56 -72.82
#